data_00bcb626f7bce5c00d322da8f84a1fa2
#
_entry.id   00bcb626f7bce5c00d322da8f84a1fa2
#
_cell.length_a   1.000
_cell.length_b   1.000
_cell.length_c   1.000
_cell.angle_alpha   90.00
_cell.angle_beta   90.00
_cell.angle_gamma   90.00
#
_symmetry.space_group_name_H-M   'P 1'
#
loop_
_entity.id
_entity.type
_entity.pdbx_description
1 polymer ?
#
loop_
_entity_poly.entity_id
_entity_poly.type
_entity_poly.pdbx_seq_one_letter_code
_entity_poly.pdbx_strand_id
1 'polypeptide(L)'
;MPRSTTPFSSVTTTRHRVREFVCAYRPLRDAEGHVVSLPTLVLNNPETAARALTPLLAQEPVEVFAIACLSARKRLLAWHLCSRGTRTGTQVSMPDVFVPAVLTPGTTGLIVLHNHPSGEPSPSVDDVAITRRLQLSAVILGLDLHDHLIAGEGGQYFSFREAGLLGTGLEEIVAACGAHPTQAPPAARS
;
A
#
# COMPACT_ATOMS: atom_id res chain seq x y z
N MET A 1 -46.31 46.74 26.69
CA MET A 1 -45.90 45.34 26.64
C MET A 1 -44.44 45.33 26.18
N PRO A 2 -43.45 45.14 27.05
CA PRO A 2 -42.06 45.05 26.64
C PRO A 2 -41.77 43.66 26.09
N ARG A 3 -41.07 43.58 24.95
CA ARG A 3 -40.63 42.34 24.32
C ARG A 3 -39.45 41.75 25.13
N SER A 4 -39.66 40.51 25.58
CA SER A 4 -38.63 39.70 26.21
C SER A 4 -37.53 39.36 25.17
N THR A 5 -36.37 39.93 25.34
CA THR A 5 -35.14 39.51 24.65
C THR A 5 -34.48 38.41 25.46
N THR A 6 -34.64 37.17 25.02
CA THR A 6 -33.90 36.03 25.53
C THR A 6 -32.42 36.21 25.17
N PRO A 7 -31.46 36.19 26.11
CA PRO A 7 -30.07 36.30 25.77
C PRO A 7 -29.60 35.01 25.09
N PHE A 8 -28.96 35.19 23.95
CA PHE A 8 -28.25 34.10 23.28
C PHE A 8 -27.30 33.43 24.27
N SER A 9 -27.55 32.14 24.49
CA SER A 9 -26.66 31.26 25.23
C SER A 9 -25.22 31.44 24.76
N SER A 10 -24.31 31.70 25.69
CA SER A 10 -22.88 31.82 25.44
C SER A 10 -22.38 30.50 24.83
N VAL A 11 -22.05 30.55 23.55
CA VAL A 11 -21.32 29.46 22.89
C VAL A 11 -19.96 29.37 23.56
N THR A 12 -19.76 28.33 24.36
CA THR A 12 -18.44 28.04 24.93
C THR A 12 -17.51 27.69 23.79
N THR A 13 -16.68 28.63 23.37
CA THR A 13 -15.68 28.42 22.32
C THR A 13 -14.56 27.56 22.89
N THR A 14 -14.66 26.25 22.70
CA THR A 14 -13.54 25.35 22.99
C THR A 14 -12.43 25.66 21.98
N ARG A 15 -11.31 26.19 22.49
CA ARG A 15 -10.13 26.44 21.64
C ARG A 15 -9.52 25.10 21.24
N HIS A 16 -9.80 24.63 20.03
CA HIS A 16 -9.08 23.49 19.45
C HIS A 16 -7.72 23.98 18.95
N ARG A 17 -6.66 23.29 19.36
CA ARG A 17 -5.33 23.53 18.79
C ARG A 17 -5.31 22.92 17.38
N VAL A 18 -5.25 23.76 16.36
CA VAL A 18 -4.97 23.34 14.99
C VAL A 18 -3.51 22.89 14.97
N ARG A 19 -3.26 21.69 14.41
CA ARG A 19 -1.91 21.14 14.26
C ARG A 19 -1.52 21.23 12.79
N GLU A 20 -0.31 21.67 12.54
CA GLU A 20 0.32 21.57 11.25
C GLU A 20 0.82 20.14 11.05
N PHE A 21 0.56 19.58 9.87
CA PHE A 21 1.11 18.29 9.47
C PHE A 21 2.38 18.55 8.66
N VAL A 22 3.51 18.02 9.12
CA VAL A 22 4.79 18.10 8.41
C VAL A 22 5.20 16.68 8.02
N CYS A 23 5.34 16.46 6.71
CA CYS A 23 5.88 15.21 6.18
C CYS A 23 7.41 15.35 6.04
N ALA A 24 8.16 14.49 6.73
CA ALA A 24 9.60 14.46 6.65
C ALA A 24 10.07 13.13 6.05
N TYR A 25 10.96 13.19 5.07
CA TYR A 25 11.62 12.02 4.48
C TYR A 25 12.94 11.76 5.19
N ARG A 26 13.20 10.49 5.47
CA ARG A 26 14.49 10.04 5.96
C ARG A 26 15.09 9.01 5.00
N PRO A 27 16.43 8.91 4.88
CA PRO A 27 17.03 7.83 4.09
C PRO A 27 16.56 6.47 4.57
N LEU A 28 16.16 5.61 3.62
CA LEU A 28 15.89 4.20 3.92
C LEU A 28 17.18 3.53 4.38
N ARG A 29 17.12 2.72 5.42
CA ARG A 29 18.25 1.98 5.96
C ARG A 29 17.94 0.49 5.98
N ASP A 30 18.97 -0.33 5.72
CA ASP A 30 18.91 -1.78 5.90
C ASP A 30 18.96 -2.18 7.39
N ALA A 31 18.94 -3.48 7.67
CA ALA A 31 19.00 -4.02 9.02
C ALA A 31 20.30 -3.66 9.76
N GLU A 32 21.41 -3.46 9.02
CA GLU A 32 22.72 -3.07 9.50
C GLU A 32 22.87 -1.54 9.67
N GLY A 33 21.85 -0.77 9.27
CA GLY A 33 21.79 0.68 9.40
C GLY A 33 22.44 1.47 8.24
N HIS A 34 22.87 0.81 7.18
CA HIS A 34 23.42 1.47 6.00
C HIS A 34 22.30 2.13 5.20
N VAL A 35 22.60 3.27 4.57
CA VAL A 35 21.66 3.93 3.67
C VAL A 35 21.46 3.06 2.44
N VAL A 36 20.24 2.60 2.24
CA VAL A 36 19.86 1.89 1.02
C VAL A 36 19.84 2.91 -0.12
N SER A 37 20.91 2.92 -0.90
CA SER A 37 20.99 3.69 -2.14
C SER A 37 20.47 2.78 -3.26
N LEU A 38 19.18 2.85 -3.54
CA LEU A 38 18.68 2.27 -4.76
C LEU A 38 19.09 3.22 -5.89
N PRO A 39 19.91 2.78 -6.87
CA PRO A 39 20.17 3.56 -8.05
C PRO A 39 18.82 3.96 -8.65
N THR A 40 18.83 4.87 -9.64
CA THR A 40 17.59 5.31 -10.32
C THR A 40 16.87 4.10 -10.93
N LEU A 41 16.24 3.31 -10.05
CA LEU A 41 15.66 2.01 -10.38
C LEU A 41 14.32 2.24 -11.02
N VAL A 42 14.19 1.82 -12.24
CA VAL A 42 12.93 1.83 -12.99
C VAL A 42 12.26 0.48 -12.79
N LEU A 43 11.14 0.47 -12.08
CA LEU A 43 10.36 -0.73 -11.77
C LEU A 43 9.25 -0.93 -12.81
N ASN A 44 9.66 -1.25 -14.03
CA ASN A 44 8.76 -1.31 -15.19
C ASN A 44 8.14 -2.70 -15.44
N ASN A 45 8.66 -3.73 -14.81
CA ASN A 45 8.13 -5.09 -14.86
C ASN A 45 8.16 -5.76 -13.48
N PRO A 46 7.34 -6.80 -13.25
CA PRO A 46 7.23 -7.48 -11.97
C PRO A 46 8.54 -8.09 -11.48
N GLU A 47 9.31 -8.74 -12.33
CA GLU A 47 10.60 -9.36 -11.96
C GLU A 47 11.59 -8.33 -11.42
N THR A 48 11.76 -7.19 -12.11
CA THR A 48 12.64 -6.11 -11.64
C THR A 48 12.16 -5.55 -10.32
N ALA A 49 10.84 -5.37 -10.17
CA ALA A 49 10.24 -4.88 -8.93
C ALA A 49 10.43 -5.88 -7.78
N ALA A 50 10.15 -7.17 -8.01
CA ALA A 50 10.33 -8.21 -7.02
C ALA A 50 11.79 -8.30 -6.58
N ARG A 51 12.74 -8.42 -7.50
CA ARG A 51 14.16 -8.50 -7.18
C ARG A 51 14.67 -7.32 -6.34
N ALA A 52 14.12 -6.13 -6.58
CA ALA A 52 14.53 -4.92 -5.86
C ALA A 52 13.85 -4.76 -4.50
N LEU A 53 12.59 -5.14 -4.39
CA LEU A 53 11.76 -4.76 -3.26
C LEU A 53 11.50 -5.91 -2.27
N THR A 54 11.40 -7.17 -2.73
CA THR A 54 11.14 -8.29 -1.82
C THR A 54 12.25 -8.51 -0.77
N PRO A 55 13.55 -8.27 -1.04
CA PRO A 55 14.58 -8.36 -0.01
C PRO A 55 14.37 -7.40 1.18
N LEU A 56 13.64 -6.30 0.98
CA LEU A 56 13.32 -5.35 2.05
C LEU A 56 12.35 -5.93 3.10
N LEU A 57 11.64 -7.01 2.74
CA LEU A 57 10.69 -7.70 3.62
C LEU A 57 11.13 -9.12 3.99
N ALA A 58 12.13 -9.69 3.31
CA ALA A 58 12.49 -11.11 3.40
C ALA A 58 12.90 -11.58 4.82
N GLN A 59 13.36 -10.67 5.69
CA GLN A 59 13.80 -10.99 7.05
C GLN A 59 12.77 -10.61 8.12
N GLU A 60 11.59 -10.16 7.72
CA GLU A 60 10.56 -9.78 8.66
C GLU A 60 9.91 -11.03 9.29
N PRO A 61 9.98 -11.18 10.63
CA PRO A 61 9.48 -12.38 11.32
C PRO A 61 7.96 -12.42 11.43
N VAL A 62 7.30 -11.35 11.04
CA VAL A 62 5.84 -11.18 11.02
C VAL A 62 5.42 -10.68 9.65
N GLU A 63 4.14 -10.81 9.36
CA GLU A 63 3.59 -10.21 8.14
C GLU A 63 3.71 -8.69 8.17
N VAL A 64 4.27 -8.13 7.13
CA VAL A 64 4.48 -6.69 6.96
C VAL A 64 3.88 -6.26 5.64
N PHE A 65 3.15 -5.17 5.65
CA PHE A 65 2.58 -4.58 4.47
C PHE A 65 3.25 -3.24 4.16
N ALA A 66 3.71 -3.08 2.92
CA ALA A 66 4.49 -1.93 2.51
C ALA A 66 4.06 -1.42 1.13
N ILE A 67 4.44 -0.19 0.82
CA ILE A 67 4.26 0.41 -0.50
C ILE A 67 5.55 0.99 -1.03
N ALA A 68 5.70 0.89 -2.35
CA ALA A 68 6.68 1.63 -3.13
C ALA A 68 5.95 2.68 -3.97
N CYS A 69 6.21 3.96 -3.70
CA CYS A 69 5.64 5.08 -4.45
C CYS A 69 6.47 5.32 -5.72
N LEU A 70 5.81 5.39 -6.87
CA LEU A 70 6.47 5.49 -8.16
C LEU A 70 6.08 6.78 -8.91
N SER A 71 7.04 7.35 -9.61
CA SER A 71 6.80 8.44 -10.57
C SER A 71 6.18 7.91 -11.87
N ALA A 72 5.73 8.82 -12.75
CA ALA A 72 5.22 8.48 -14.10
C ALA A 72 6.23 7.67 -14.95
N ARG A 73 7.53 7.76 -14.68
CA ARG A 73 8.57 6.97 -15.32
C ARG A 73 8.90 5.69 -14.56
N LYS A 74 8.04 5.26 -13.64
CA LYS A 74 8.23 4.06 -12.79
C LYS A 74 9.50 4.09 -11.93
N ARG A 75 10.01 5.28 -11.61
CA ARG A 75 11.13 5.43 -10.68
C ARG A 75 10.62 5.37 -9.25
N LEU A 76 11.32 4.63 -8.41
CA LEU A 76 11.03 4.61 -6.97
C LEU A 76 11.30 5.99 -6.35
N LEU A 77 10.28 6.57 -5.73
CA LEU A 77 10.33 7.86 -5.05
C LEU A 77 10.43 7.69 -3.52
N ALA A 78 9.64 6.78 -2.98
CA ALA A 78 9.60 6.50 -1.56
C ALA A 78 9.17 5.06 -1.29
N TRP A 79 9.61 4.55 -0.14
CA TRP A 79 9.19 3.29 0.46
C TRP A 79 8.53 3.58 1.81
N HIS A 80 7.41 2.93 2.08
CA HIS A 80 6.70 3.11 3.34
C HIS A 80 6.17 1.77 3.87
N LEU A 81 6.43 1.49 5.15
CA LEU A 81 5.81 0.38 5.88
C LEU A 81 4.45 0.85 6.38
N CYS A 82 3.37 0.27 5.83
CA CYS A 82 1.99 0.64 6.15
C CYS A 82 1.51 -0.02 7.43
N SER A 83 1.84 -1.30 7.61
CA SER A 83 1.46 -2.05 8.80
C SER A 83 2.45 -3.17 9.09
N ARG A 84 2.53 -3.54 10.36
CA ARG A 84 3.26 -4.69 10.85
C ARG A 84 2.29 -5.52 11.66
N GLY A 85 2.00 -6.72 11.19
CA GLY A 85 1.00 -7.60 11.78
C GLY A 85 1.46 -8.31 13.05
N THR A 86 0.54 -9.07 13.60
CA THR A 86 0.80 -10.09 14.60
C THR A 86 1.03 -11.43 13.90
N ARG A 87 1.35 -12.48 14.66
CA ARG A 87 1.50 -13.85 14.11
C ARG A 87 0.24 -14.42 13.46
N THR A 88 -0.90 -13.76 13.60
CA THR A 88 -2.23 -14.22 13.15
C THR A 88 -2.85 -13.37 12.06
N GLY A 89 -2.15 -12.37 11.53
CA GLY A 89 -2.61 -11.57 10.40
C GLY A 89 -2.32 -10.07 10.54
N THR A 90 -2.44 -9.37 9.44
CA THR A 90 -2.25 -7.92 9.34
C THR A 90 -3.54 -7.29 8.82
N GLN A 91 -4.10 -6.35 9.60
CA GLN A 91 -5.16 -5.50 9.08
C GLN A 91 -4.55 -4.28 8.38
N VAL A 92 -4.77 -4.19 7.07
CA VAL A 92 -4.34 -3.06 6.26
C VAL A 92 -5.51 -2.10 6.09
N SER A 93 -5.33 -0.86 6.54
CA SER A 93 -6.31 0.20 6.29
C SER A 93 -5.95 0.99 5.02
N MET A 94 -6.96 1.43 4.27
CA MET A 94 -6.72 2.24 3.07
C MET A 94 -5.97 3.55 3.39
N PRO A 95 -6.28 4.29 4.49
CA PRO A 95 -5.50 5.46 4.88
C PRO A 95 -4.01 5.17 5.10
N ASP A 96 -3.65 4.03 5.71
CA ASP A 96 -2.23 3.70 5.98
C ASP A 96 -1.44 3.51 4.68
N VAL A 97 -2.10 3.06 3.62
CA VAL A 97 -1.53 2.88 2.28
C VAL A 97 -1.49 4.20 1.51
N PHE A 98 -2.60 4.94 1.47
CA PHE A 98 -2.74 6.04 0.53
C PHE A 98 -2.32 7.40 1.08
N VAL A 99 -2.36 7.64 2.39
CA VAL A 99 -1.87 8.91 2.95
C VAL A 99 -0.39 9.13 2.62
N PRO A 100 0.54 8.20 2.89
CA PRO A 100 1.94 8.41 2.50
C PRO A 100 2.14 8.48 0.98
N ALA A 101 1.34 7.77 0.19
CA ALA A 101 1.40 7.82 -1.26
C ALA A 101 1.04 9.20 -1.82
N VAL A 102 -0.09 9.76 -1.36
CA VAL A 102 -0.57 11.08 -1.79
C VAL A 102 0.35 12.20 -1.29
N LEU A 103 0.95 12.04 -0.12
CA LEU A 103 1.89 13.00 0.45
C LEU A 103 3.29 12.93 -0.18
N THR A 104 3.62 11.89 -0.94
CA THR A 104 4.90 11.78 -1.63
C THR A 104 4.84 12.54 -2.96
N PRO A 105 5.55 13.67 -3.10
CA PRO A 105 5.47 14.50 -4.30
C PRO A 105 5.92 13.73 -5.55
N GLY A 106 5.13 13.85 -6.62
CA GLY A 106 5.42 13.21 -7.90
C GLY A 106 4.98 11.74 -8.00
N THR A 107 4.32 11.20 -6.99
CA THR A 107 3.72 9.86 -7.06
C THR A 107 2.56 9.87 -8.06
N THR A 108 2.62 8.94 -9.00
CA THR A 108 1.54 8.67 -9.96
C THR A 108 1.03 7.23 -9.84
N GLY A 109 1.73 6.38 -9.11
CA GLY A 109 1.31 5.01 -8.90
C GLY A 109 2.12 4.30 -7.82
N LEU A 110 1.70 3.09 -7.49
CA LEU A 110 2.19 2.27 -6.40
C LEU A 110 2.52 0.86 -6.86
N ILE A 111 3.49 0.25 -6.20
CA ILE A 111 3.57 -1.19 -6.02
C ILE A 111 3.32 -1.46 -4.53
N VAL A 112 2.43 -2.39 -4.26
CA VAL A 112 2.15 -2.86 -2.91
C VAL A 112 2.91 -4.15 -2.68
N LEU A 113 3.39 -4.37 -1.46
CA LEU A 113 4.13 -5.56 -1.09
C LEU A 113 3.71 -6.04 0.29
N HIS A 114 3.69 -7.35 0.47
CA HIS A 114 3.71 -7.98 1.78
C HIS A 114 4.52 -9.27 1.74
N ASN A 115 4.90 -9.79 2.90
CA ASN A 115 5.54 -11.08 3.05
C ASN A 115 4.61 -12.04 3.79
N HIS A 116 4.74 -13.33 3.48
CA HIS A 116 4.14 -14.37 4.28
C HIS A 116 5.19 -14.97 5.23
N PRO A 117 4.98 -14.96 6.56
CA PRO A 117 5.89 -15.59 7.51
C PRO A 117 6.09 -17.09 7.30
N SER A 118 5.18 -17.74 6.57
CA SER A 118 5.33 -19.14 6.15
C SER A 118 6.40 -19.36 5.09
N GLY A 119 6.85 -18.28 4.42
CA GLY A 119 7.75 -18.34 3.26
C GLY A 119 7.07 -18.68 1.95
N GLU A 120 5.80 -19.10 1.95
CA GLU A 120 5.03 -19.45 0.75
C GLU A 120 4.36 -18.20 0.17
N PRO A 121 4.69 -17.75 -1.06
CA PRO A 121 4.15 -16.50 -1.63
C PRO A 121 2.77 -16.66 -2.29
N SER A 122 2.12 -17.81 -2.18
CA SER A 122 0.80 -18.02 -2.78
C SER A 122 -0.24 -17.12 -2.10
N PRO A 123 -1.02 -16.34 -2.88
CA PRO A 123 -1.98 -15.41 -2.32
C PRO A 123 -3.17 -16.13 -1.69
N SER A 124 -3.61 -15.62 -0.56
CA SER A 124 -4.84 -16.01 0.12
C SER A 124 -6.07 -15.35 -0.54
N VAL A 125 -7.25 -15.78 -0.14
CA VAL A 125 -8.53 -15.14 -0.52
C VAL A 125 -8.56 -13.69 -0.04
N ASP A 126 -8.02 -13.43 1.15
CA ASP A 126 -7.97 -12.09 1.74
C ASP A 126 -6.99 -11.18 0.97
N ASP A 127 -5.87 -11.72 0.46
CA ASP A 127 -4.95 -10.97 -0.39
C ASP A 127 -5.60 -10.55 -1.72
N VAL A 128 -6.41 -11.42 -2.30
CA VAL A 128 -7.19 -11.06 -3.49
C VAL A 128 -8.22 -9.98 -3.16
N ALA A 129 -8.92 -10.10 -2.04
CA ALA A 129 -9.93 -9.13 -1.63
C ALA A 129 -9.32 -7.75 -1.33
N ILE A 130 -8.21 -7.70 -0.59
CA ILE A 130 -7.53 -6.43 -0.29
C ILE A 130 -6.95 -5.80 -1.55
N THR A 131 -6.39 -6.59 -2.48
CA THR A 131 -5.83 -6.11 -3.76
C THR A 131 -6.90 -5.40 -4.58
N ARG A 132 -8.10 -5.96 -4.68
CA ARG A 132 -9.24 -5.33 -5.38
C ARG A 132 -9.62 -3.98 -4.75
N ARG A 133 -9.69 -3.93 -3.42
CA ARG A 133 -10.00 -2.69 -2.69
C ARG A 133 -8.91 -1.64 -2.90
N LEU A 134 -7.65 -2.04 -2.88
CA LEU A 134 -6.50 -1.15 -3.15
C LEU A 134 -6.56 -0.60 -4.58
N GLN A 135 -6.86 -1.45 -5.55
CA GLN A 135 -6.96 -1.03 -6.94
C GLN A 135 -8.08 -0.01 -7.16
N LEU A 136 -9.27 -0.26 -6.59
CA LEU A 136 -10.39 0.68 -6.65
C LEU A 136 -10.02 2.01 -5.98
N SER A 137 -9.40 1.96 -4.79
CA SER A 137 -9.01 3.16 -4.05
C SER A 137 -7.94 3.96 -4.80
N ALA A 138 -6.99 3.29 -5.45
CA ALA A 138 -5.97 3.94 -6.28
C ALA A 138 -6.62 4.71 -7.43
N VAL A 139 -7.54 4.09 -8.17
CA VAL A 139 -8.27 4.74 -9.27
C VAL A 139 -9.04 5.97 -8.79
N ILE A 140 -9.74 5.88 -7.66
CA ILE A 140 -10.49 7.02 -7.08
C ILE A 140 -9.54 8.19 -6.74
N LEU A 141 -8.31 7.89 -6.31
CA LEU A 141 -7.30 8.89 -5.96
C LEU A 141 -6.46 9.36 -7.15
N GLY A 142 -6.73 8.87 -8.37
CA GLY A 142 -5.95 9.20 -9.57
C GLY A 142 -4.55 8.59 -9.57
N LEU A 143 -4.36 7.46 -8.89
CA LEU A 143 -3.12 6.70 -8.82
C LEU A 143 -3.27 5.35 -9.54
N ASP A 144 -2.17 4.83 -10.09
CA ASP A 144 -2.12 3.49 -10.67
C ASP A 144 -1.62 2.49 -9.63
N LEU A 145 -2.34 1.39 -9.40
CA LEU A 145 -1.76 0.21 -8.75
C LEU A 145 -1.04 -0.64 -9.81
N HIS A 146 0.30 -0.55 -9.83
CA HIS A 146 1.11 -1.22 -10.85
C HIS A 146 1.28 -2.69 -10.61
N ASP A 147 1.38 -3.10 -9.34
CA ASP A 147 1.44 -4.50 -8.92
C ASP A 147 1.11 -4.64 -7.44
N HIS A 148 0.80 -5.86 -7.05
CA HIS A 148 0.86 -6.32 -5.67
C HIS A 148 1.77 -7.54 -5.65
N LEU A 149 2.86 -7.46 -4.90
CA LEU A 149 3.87 -8.50 -4.79
C LEU A 149 3.78 -9.17 -3.42
N ILE A 150 3.79 -10.49 -3.39
CA ILE A 150 3.95 -11.26 -2.16
C ILE A 150 5.36 -11.82 -2.15
N ALA A 151 6.12 -11.49 -1.11
CA ALA A 151 7.47 -12.00 -0.91
C ALA A 151 7.43 -13.35 -0.21
N GLY A 152 8.09 -14.34 -0.79
CA GLY A 152 8.33 -15.67 -0.23
C GLY A 152 9.77 -15.87 0.19
N GLU A 153 10.07 -17.07 0.65
CA GLU A 153 11.42 -17.49 1.03
C GLU A 153 12.31 -17.73 -0.22
N GLY A 154 13.62 -17.59 -0.06
CA GLY A 154 14.58 -17.90 -1.12
C GLY A 154 14.49 -17.01 -2.36
N GLY A 155 13.85 -15.85 -2.27
CA GLY A 155 13.66 -14.92 -3.41
C GLY A 155 12.46 -15.25 -4.27
N GLN A 156 11.63 -16.22 -3.87
CA GLN A 156 10.36 -16.51 -4.51
C GLN A 156 9.40 -15.32 -4.31
N TYR A 157 8.52 -15.11 -5.26
CA TYR A 157 7.49 -14.09 -5.18
C TYR A 157 6.25 -14.47 -5.96
N PHE A 158 5.15 -13.84 -5.63
CA PHE A 158 3.94 -13.83 -6.45
C PHE A 158 3.66 -12.40 -6.92
N SER A 159 3.26 -12.24 -8.18
CA SER A 159 2.82 -10.97 -8.76
C SER A 159 1.37 -11.08 -9.21
N PHE A 160 0.52 -10.22 -8.68
CA PHE A 160 -0.87 -10.13 -9.12
C PHE A 160 -0.99 -9.66 -10.57
N ARG A 161 -0.04 -8.85 -11.03
CA ARG A 161 0.01 -8.40 -12.42
C ARG A 161 0.36 -9.55 -13.36
N GLU A 162 1.40 -10.34 -13.06
CA GLU A 162 1.78 -11.51 -13.88
C GLU A 162 0.70 -12.56 -13.91
N ALA A 163 -0.02 -12.72 -12.80
CA ALA A 163 -1.15 -13.65 -12.70
C ALA A 163 -2.43 -13.16 -13.41
N GLY A 164 -2.43 -11.91 -13.92
CA GLY A 164 -3.61 -11.32 -14.56
C GLY A 164 -4.75 -11.01 -13.60
N LEU A 165 -4.44 -10.80 -12.31
CA LEU A 165 -5.42 -10.56 -11.25
C LEU A 165 -5.66 -9.05 -10.97
N LEU A 166 -4.99 -8.17 -11.71
CA LEU A 166 -5.25 -6.73 -11.70
C LEU A 166 -6.13 -6.36 -12.90
N GLY A 167 -7.26 -5.70 -12.64
CA GLY A 167 -8.12 -5.16 -13.68
C GLY A 167 -7.44 -4.02 -14.44
N THR A 168 -7.74 -3.87 -15.72
CA THR A 168 -7.12 -2.86 -16.60
C THR A 168 -7.99 -1.63 -16.82
N GLY A 169 -9.27 -1.70 -16.47
CA GLY A 169 -10.23 -0.61 -16.61
C GLY A 169 -11.13 -0.46 -15.39
N LEU A 170 -11.72 0.73 -15.23
CA LEU A 170 -12.59 1.04 -14.07
C LEU A 170 -13.76 0.06 -13.95
N GLU A 171 -14.41 -0.29 -15.07
CA GLU A 171 -15.55 -1.23 -15.07
C GLU A 171 -15.14 -2.61 -14.57
N GLU A 172 -13.99 -3.12 -15.03
CA GLU A 172 -13.43 -4.40 -14.60
C GLU A 172 -13.06 -4.37 -13.11
N ILE A 173 -12.43 -3.29 -12.64
CA ILE A 173 -12.05 -3.09 -11.24
C ILE A 173 -13.28 -3.05 -10.34
N VAL A 174 -14.32 -2.31 -10.72
CA VAL A 174 -15.57 -2.20 -9.97
C VAL A 174 -16.30 -3.55 -9.93
N ALA A 175 -16.39 -4.24 -11.07
CA ALA A 175 -17.00 -5.57 -11.14
C ALA A 175 -16.26 -6.58 -10.25
N ALA A 176 -14.92 -6.55 -10.26
CA ALA A 176 -14.10 -7.40 -9.40
C ALA A 176 -14.31 -7.13 -7.91
N CYS A 177 -14.52 -5.88 -7.50
CA CYS A 177 -14.80 -5.52 -6.10
C CYS A 177 -16.15 -6.04 -5.59
N GLY A 178 -17.13 -6.19 -6.48
CA GLY A 178 -18.46 -6.74 -6.15
C GLY A 178 -18.52 -8.28 -6.14
N ALA A 179 -17.53 -8.95 -6.68
CA ALA A 179 -17.46 -10.41 -6.76
C ALA A 179 -16.76 -10.99 -5.52
N HIS A 180 -17.43 -11.92 -4.82
CA HIS A 180 -16.74 -12.72 -3.80
C HIS A 180 -15.69 -13.62 -4.46
N PRO A 181 -14.42 -13.61 -4.02
CA PRO A 181 -13.42 -14.53 -4.52
C PRO A 181 -13.78 -15.95 -4.09
N THR A 182 -14.13 -16.81 -5.05
CA THR A 182 -14.60 -18.18 -4.81
C THR A 182 -13.52 -19.24 -4.94
N GLN A 183 -12.32 -18.90 -5.38
CA GLN A 183 -11.21 -19.84 -5.57
C GLN A 183 -9.86 -19.18 -5.25
N ALA A 184 -8.95 -19.98 -4.70
CA ALA A 184 -7.56 -19.58 -4.56
C ALA A 184 -6.92 -19.42 -5.95
N PRO A 185 -6.08 -18.38 -6.15
CA PRO A 185 -5.40 -18.16 -7.42
C PRO A 185 -4.32 -19.24 -7.68
N PRO A 186 -3.78 -19.32 -8.92
CA PRO A 186 -2.75 -20.27 -9.28
C PRO A 186 -1.48 -20.09 -8.45
N ALA A 187 -0.72 -21.17 -8.30
CA ALA A 187 0.52 -21.20 -7.52
C ALA A 187 1.57 -20.19 -8.06
N ALA A 188 2.43 -19.72 -7.15
CA ALA A 188 3.55 -18.83 -7.46
C ALA A 188 4.51 -19.47 -8.49
N ARG A 189 5.18 -18.64 -9.29
CA ARG A 189 6.26 -19.09 -10.17
C ARG A 189 7.57 -19.17 -9.38
N SER A 190 8.28 -20.25 -9.58
CA SER A 190 9.64 -20.48 -9.07
C SER A 190 10.68 -19.78 -9.91
#